data_1fc230b7127204eea8188e90eb30732b
#
_entry.id   1fc230b7127204eea8188e90eb30732b
#
_cell.length_a   1.000
_cell.length_b   1.000
_cell.length_c   1.000
_cell.angle_alpha   90.00
_cell.angle_beta   90.00
_cell.angle_gamma   90.00
#
_symmetry.space_group_name_H-M   'P 1'
#
loop_
_entity.id
_entity.type
_entity.pdbx_description
1 polymer ?
#
loop_
_entity_poly.entity_id
_entity_poly.type
_entity_poly.pdbx_seq_one_letter_code
_entity_poly.pdbx_strand_id
1 'polypeptide(L)'
;GFVNALMPYIFGADPTMGGRISGMQTPGGTGAVRLALALALKAGVKRVHMGVPSWPNHAQILADLGMELAPFDHANPDGTANLDAVLAAINGAGSDEAVLLHACCHNPTGIDYTAEQWAMIAEALASSGTFPIIDSAYQGLGHGMEEDAAGMRAVLAAVPEAFIAYSCDKNFGQYRDRVGAFYVMAQDQ
;
A
#
# COMPACT_ATOMS: atom_id res chain seq x y z
N GLY A 1 -2.76 -9.60 -20.72
CA GLY A 1 -2.53 -8.16 -20.93
C GLY A 1 -1.50 -7.62 -19.96
N PHE A 2 -1.20 -6.31 -20.04
CA PHE A 2 -0.18 -5.60 -19.25
C PHE A 2 -0.27 -5.89 -17.74
N VAL A 3 -1.45 -5.74 -17.16
CA VAL A 3 -1.67 -5.93 -15.72
C VAL A 3 -1.27 -7.34 -15.27
N ASN A 4 -1.64 -8.36 -16.03
CA ASN A 4 -1.28 -9.75 -15.70
C ASN A 4 0.22 -10.01 -15.88
N ALA A 5 0.90 -9.32 -16.80
CA ALA A 5 2.33 -9.44 -16.99
C ALA A 5 3.13 -8.82 -15.82
N LEU A 6 2.57 -7.84 -15.11
CA LEU A 6 3.18 -7.25 -13.92
C LEU A 6 3.05 -8.14 -12.67
N MET A 7 2.01 -8.95 -12.58
CA MET A 7 1.68 -9.69 -11.34
C MET A 7 2.84 -10.55 -10.79
N PRO A 8 3.62 -11.28 -11.60
CA PRO A 8 4.75 -12.05 -11.08
C PRO A 8 5.83 -11.19 -10.40
N TYR A 9 6.06 -9.98 -10.91
CA TYR A 9 7.03 -9.04 -10.31
C TYR A 9 6.53 -8.46 -9.00
N ILE A 10 5.22 -8.19 -8.90
CA ILE A 10 4.61 -7.59 -7.72
C ILE A 10 4.37 -8.65 -6.65
N PHE A 11 3.73 -9.77 -7.01
CA PHE A 11 3.20 -10.75 -6.06
C PHE A 11 4.05 -12.02 -5.91
N GLY A 12 5.05 -12.24 -6.78
CA GLY A 12 5.97 -13.37 -6.68
C GLY A 12 5.47 -14.64 -7.34
N ALA A 13 5.83 -15.80 -6.78
CA ALA A 13 5.69 -17.11 -7.40
C ALA A 13 4.23 -17.57 -7.61
N ASP A 14 3.32 -17.18 -6.72
CA ASP A 14 1.87 -17.33 -6.93
C ASP A 14 1.24 -15.95 -7.14
N PRO A 15 1.35 -15.40 -8.36
CA PRO A 15 0.97 -14.01 -8.62
C PRO A 15 -0.53 -13.75 -8.49
N THR A 16 -1.35 -14.77 -8.54
CA THR A 16 -2.80 -14.64 -8.36
C THR A 16 -3.25 -14.93 -6.94
N MET A 17 -2.36 -15.45 -6.09
CA MET A 17 -2.67 -15.93 -4.74
C MET A 17 -3.92 -16.85 -4.75
N GLY A 18 -3.89 -17.87 -5.60
CA GLY A 18 -5.00 -18.80 -5.77
C GLY A 18 -6.22 -18.21 -6.50
N GLY A 19 -6.02 -17.17 -7.30
CA GLY A 19 -7.11 -16.50 -8.04
C GLY A 19 -7.77 -15.34 -7.29
N ARG A 20 -7.26 -14.99 -6.10
CA ARG A 20 -7.82 -13.92 -5.25
C ARG A 20 -7.47 -12.51 -5.73
N ILE A 21 -6.49 -12.34 -6.62
CA ILE A 21 -6.03 -11.04 -7.10
C ILE A 21 -6.54 -10.77 -8.51
N SER A 22 -7.18 -9.63 -8.66
CA SER A 22 -7.57 -9.04 -9.94
C SER A 22 -7.08 -7.61 -10.04
N GLY A 23 -6.82 -7.14 -11.26
CA GLY A 23 -6.31 -5.78 -11.43
C GLY A 23 -6.74 -5.12 -12.73
N MET A 24 -6.50 -3.81 -12.78
CA MET A 24 -6.73 -2.97 -13.96
C MET A 24 -5.61 -1.97 -14.15
N GLN A 25 -5.37 -1.60 -15.40
CA GLN A 25 -4.40 -0.55 -15.74
C GLN A 25 -4.95 0.83 -15.33
N THR A 26 -4.05 1.69 -14.88
CA THR A 26 -4.36 3.05 -14.45
C THR A 26 -3.42 4.08 -15.07
N PRO A 27 -3.80 5.36 -15.12
CA PRO A 27 -2.90 6.43 -15.53
C PRO A 27 -1.89 6.74 -14.42
N GLY A 28 -0.83 5.91 -14.34
CA GLY A 28 0.21 5.98 -13.33
C GLY A 28 -0.24 5.52 -11.94
N GLY A 29 0.67 5.62 -10.98
CA GLY A 29 0.39 5.33 -9.58
C GLY A 29 -0.66 6.24 -8.95
N THR A 30 -0.72 7.51 -9.37
CA THR A 30 -1.73 8.47 -8.91
C THR A 30 -3.15 7.97 -9.21
N GLY A 31 -3.38 7.47 -10.42
CA GLY A 31 -4.67 6.88 -10.81
C GLY A 31 -4.99 5.63 -10.00
N ALA A 32 -3.97 4.81 -9.71
CA ALA A 32 -4.14 3.62 -8.89
C ALA A 32 -4.54 3.96 -7.45
N VAL A 33 -3.85 4.90 -6.81
CA VAL A 33 -4.19 5.39 -5.45
C VAL A 33 -5.60 5.98 -5.42
N ARG A 34 -5.95 6.80 -6.42
CA ARG A 34 -7.29 7.39 -6.51
C ARG A 34 -8.38 6.32 -6.58
N LEU A 35 -8.18 5.28 -7.40
CA LEU A 35 -9.14 4.18 -7.51
C LEU A 35 -9.22 3.36 -6.23
N ALA A 36 -8.08 3.05 -5.60
CA ALA A 36 -8.04 2.33 -4.33
C ALA A 36 -8.86 3.04 -3.25
N LEU A 37 -8.61 4.35 -3.06
CA LEU A 37 -9.33 5.15 -2.07
C LEU A 37 -10.81 5.33 -2.42
N ALA A 38 -11.15 5.55 -3.69
CA ALA A 38 -12.54 5.67 -4.12
C ALA A 38 -13.32 4.38 -3.92
N LEU A 39 -12.71 3.21 -4.17
CA LEU A 39 -13.34 1.92 -3.92
C LEU A 39 -13.47 1.65 -2.42
N ALA A 40 -12.44 1.97 -1.62
CA ALA A 40 -12.50 1.86 -0.17
C ALA A 40 -13.64 2.72 0.41
N LEU A 41 -13.79 3.96 -0.05
CA LEU A 41 -14.91 4.83 0.34
C LEU A 41 -16.27 4.19 0.00
N LYS A 42 -16.41 3.61 -1.19
CA LYS A 42 -17.64 2.90 -1.59
C LYS A 42 -17.89 1.64 -0.77
N ALA A 43 -16.84 1.00 -0.28
CA ALA A 43 -16.93 -0.15 0.63
C ALA A 43 -17.23 0.27 2.10
N GLY A 44 -17.30 1.57 2.40
CA GLY A 44 -17.67 2.09 3.71
C GLY A 44 -16.51 2.67 4.52
N VAL A 45 -15.29 2.67 4.00
CA VAL A 45 -14.14 3.30 4.66
C VAL A 45 -14.28 4.81 4.63
N LYS A 46 -14.23 5.46 5.80
CA LYS A 46 -14.37 6.92 5.95
C LYS A 46 -13.09 7.61 6.36
N ARG A 47 -12.22 6.89 7.07
CA ARG A 47 -10.96 7.40 7.61
C ARG A 47 -9.80 6.52 7.20
N VAL A 48 -8.66 7.15 6.87
CA VAL A 48 -7.44 6.44 6.48
C VAL A 48 -6.29 6.88 7.37
N HIS A 49 -5.72 5.93 8.11
CA HIS A 49 -4.48 6.12 8.86
C HIS A 49 -3.30 6.15 7.91
N MET A 50 -2.40 7.10 8.07
CA MET A 50 -1.24 7.25 7.21
C MET A 50 -0.07 7.88 7.95
N GLY A 51 1.12 7.33 7.77
CA GLY A 51 2.36 7.92 8.28
C GLY A 51 2.67 9.26 7.61
N VAL A 52 3.01 10.25 8.43
CA VAL A 52 3.41 11.59 7.95
C VAL A 52 4.84 11.90 8.36
N PRO A 53 5.60 12.71 7.55
CA PRO A 53 5.21 13.24 6.25
C PRO A 53 5.02 12.14 5.20
N SER A 54 4.16 12.38 4.22
CA SER A 54 3.88 11.45 3.12
C SER A 54 3.90 12.19 1.78
N TRP A 55 3.77 11.43 0.69
CA TRP A 55 3.55 12.02 -0.64
C TRP A 55 2.32 12.94 -0.62
N PRO A 56 2.46 14.24 -0.96
CA PRO A 56 1.39 15.22 -0.75
C PRO A 56 0.05 14.86 -1.42
N ASN A 57 0.09 14.14 -2.54
CA ASN A 57 -1.12 13.76 -3.25
C ASN A 57 -2.00 12.77 -2.48
N HIS A 58 -1.46 12.00 -1.53
CA HIS A 58 -2.30 11.14 -0.68
C HIS A 58 -3.34 11.97 0.07
N ALA A 59 -2.90 13.01 0.78
CA ALA A 59 -3.81 13.88 1.52
C ALA A 59 -4.77 14.65 0.60
N GLN A 60 -4.29 15.08 -0.58
CA GLN A 60 -5.14 15.76 -1.56
C GLN A 60 -6.25 14.86 -2.10
N ILE A 61 -5.94 13.60 -2.42
CA ILE A 61 -6.92 12.63 -2.92
C ILE A 61 -7.95 12.30 -1.83
N LEU A 62 -7.50 12.09 -0.58
CA LEU A 62 -8.42 11.86 0.55
C LEU A 62 -9.38 13.03 0.72
N ALA A 63 -8.86 14.26 0.74
CA ALA A 63 -9.68 15.48 0.87
C ALA A 63 -10.70 15.62 -0.27
N ASP A 64 -10.28 15.35 -1.51
CA ASP A 64 -11.14 15.42 -2.70
C ASP A 64 -12.25 14.35 -2.68
N LEU A 65 -11.99 13.20 -2.06
CA LEU A 65 -12.99 12.16 -1.84
C LEU A 65 -13.87 12.38 -0.61
N GLY A 66 -13.56 13.37 0.21
CA GLY A 66 -14.25 13.63 1.48
C GLY A 66 -13.93 12.60 2.56
N MET A 67 -12.79 11.92 2.46
CA MET A 67 -12.29 10.97 3.45
C MET A 67 -11.45 11.68 4.50
N GLU A 68 -11.52 11.22 5.75
CA GLU A 68 -10.71 11.75 6.84
C GLU A 68 -9.31 11.15 6.83
N LEU A 69 -8.29 11.99 6.99
CA LEU A 69 -6.92 11.57 7.25
C LEU A 69 -6.68 11.46 8.75
N ALA A 70 -6.26 10.28 9.22
CA ALA A 70 -5.76 10.05 10.57
C ALA A 70 -4.22 9.90 10.53
N PRO A 71 -3.46 10.99 10.77
CA PRO A 71 -2.02 10.94 10.66
C PRO A 71 -1.35 10.30 11.88
N PHE A 72 -0.23 9.62 11.66
CA PHE A 72 0.71 9.22 12.69
C PHE A 72 2.15 9.55 12.26
N ASP A 73 3.06 9.72 13.20
CA ASP A 73 4.46 10.01 12.89
C ASP A 73 5.12 8.78 12.28
N HIS A 74 5.53 8.88 11.00
CA HIS A 74 6.17 7.76 10.28
C HIS A 74 7.57 7.43 10.79
N ALA A 75 8.30 8.42 11.27
CA ALA A 75 9.69 8.28 11.71
C ALA A 75 9.89 8.74 13.15
N ASN A 76 10.80 8.08 13.84
CA ASN A 76 11.32 8.49 15.12
C ASN A 76 12.33 9.65 14.97
N PRO A 77 12.60 10.41 16.04
CA PRO A 77 13.62 11.47 16.01
C PRO A 77 15.03 11.00 15.66
N ASP A 78 15.34 9.72 15.86
CA ASP A 78 16.62 9.10 15.53
C ASP A 78 16.75 8.68 14.06
N GLY A 79 15.69 8.90 13.25
CA GLY A 79 15.68 8.57 11.84
C GLY A 79 15.28 7.11 11.53
N THR A 80 14.80 6.36 12.50
CA THR A 80 14.24 5.02 12.29
C THR A 80 12.74 5.07 12.00
N ALA A 81 12.18 4.01 11.39
CA ALA A 81 10.74 3.90 11.20
C ALA A 81 10.02 3.74 12.55
N ASN A 82 8.94 4.49 12.73
CA ASN A 82 8.16 4.49 13.98
C ASN A 82 7.16 3.32 13.99
N LEU A 83 7.65 2.14 14.38
CA LEU A 83 6.83 0.94 14.45
C LEU A 83 5.68 1.08 15.46
N ASP A 84 5.93 1.66 16.62
CA ASP A 84 4.91 1.81 17.66
C ASP A 84 3.72 2.63 17.19
N ALA A 85 3.97 3.69 16.42
CA ALA A 85 2.92 4.56 15.90
C ALA A 85 2.05 3.85 14.85
N VAL A 86 2.64 3.09 13.91
CA VAL A 86 1.85 2.35 12.92
C VAL A 86 1.06 1.21 13.56
N LEU A 87 1.64 0.49 14.53
CA LEU A 87 0.93 -0.56 15.25
C LEU A 87 -0.23 0.01 16.09
N ALA A 88 -0.03 1.16 16.74
CA ALA A 88 -1.10 1.85 17.46
C ALA A 88 -2.24 2.29 16.52
N ALA A 89 -1.90 2.81 15.34
CA ALA A 89 -2.89 3.18 14.33
C ALA A 89 -3.69 1.97 13.84
N ILE A 90 -3.03 0.85 13.52
CA ILE A 90 -3.68 -0.38 13.07
C ILE A 90 -4.59 -0.96 14.15
N ASN A 91 -4.08 -1.09 15.39
CA ASN A 91 -4.83 -1.70 16.48
C ASN A 91 -5.96 -0.81 17.02
N GLY A 92 -5.86 0.49 16.82
CA GLY A 92 -6.89 1.47 17.23
C GLY A 92 -7.92 1.79 16.15
N ALA A 93 -7.76 1.30 14.93
CA ALA A 93 -8.65 1.60 13.83
C ALA A 93 -10.06 1.01 14.03
N GLY A 94 -11.07 1.77 13.66
CA GLY A 94 -12.46 1.31 13.63
C GLY A 94 -12.78 0.46 12.40
N SER A 95 -13.96 -0.13 12.37
CA SER A 95 -14.42 -1.00 11.28
C SER A 95 -14.63 -0.27 9.95
N ASP A 96 -14.73 1.06 9.97
CA ASP A 96 -14.85 1.94 8.80
C ASP A 96 -13.55 2.72 8.52
N GLU A 97 -12.41 2.18 8.97
CA GLU A 97 -11.11 2.78 8.82
C GLU A 97 -10.13 1.84 8.11
N ALA A 98 -9.17 2.41 7.40
CA ALA A 98 -8.12 1.71 6.70
C ALA A 98 -6.74 2.28 7.05
N VAL A 99 -5.68 1.56 6.73
CA VAL A 99 -4.31 2.08 6.81
C VAL A 99 -3.69 2.12 5.41
N LEU A 100 -3.04 3.23 5.06
CA LEU A 100 -2.27 3.38 3.83
C LEU A 100 -0.78 3.26 4.17
N LEU A 101 -0.12 2.32 3.50
CA LEU A 101 1.30 2.01 3.69
C LEU A 101 2.07 2.16 2.38
N HIS A 102 3.31 2.68 2.45
CA HIS A 102 4.23 2.63 1.33
C HIS A 102 4.97 1.29 1.36
N ALA A 103 5.01 0.57 0.24
CA ALA A 103 5.63 -0.76 0.17
C ALA A 103 7.14 -0.71 0.39
N CYS A 104 7.81 0.30 -0.17
CA CYS A 104 9.24 0.53 -0.08
C CYS A 104 9.58 1.98 -0.48
N CYS A 105 10.79 2.43 -0.20
CA CYS A 105 11.32 3.75 -0.57
C CYS A 105 10.34 4.85 -0.19
N HIS A 106 10.01 4.92 1.10
CA HIS A 106 8.98 5.81 1.63
C HIS A 106 9.19 7.26 1.16
N ASN A 107 8.20 7.83 0.54
CA ASN A 107 8.25 9.20 0.04
C ASN A 107 7.55 10.16 1.05
N PRO A 108 8.25 11.16 1.62
CA PRO A 108 9.55 11.69 1.19
C PRO A 108 10.76 11.26 2.03
N THR A 109 10.58 10.42 3.05
CA THR A 109 11.61 10.24 4.09
C THR A 109 12.74 9.29 3.70
N GLY A 110 12.48 8.32 2.81
CA GLY A 110 13.39 7.22 2.53
C GLY A 110 13.57 6.25 3.70
N ILE A 111 12.73 6.35 4.74
CA ILE A 111 12.79 5.49 5.93
C ILE A 111 11.77 4.37 5.76
N ASP A 112 12.26 3.15 5.59
CA ASP A 112 11.42 1.97 5.40
C ASP A 112 11.37 1.10 6.66
N TYR A 113 10.31 0.32 6.82
CA TYR A 113 10.21 -0.72 7.84
C TYR A 113 11.15 -1.88 7.52
N THR A 114 11.80 -2.45 8.54
CA THR A 114 12.61 -3.66 8.38
C THR A 114 11.72 -4.89 8.10
N ALA A 115 12.33 -6.01 7.71
CA ALA A 115 11.59 -7.26 7.49
C ALA A 115 10.85 -7.73 8.76
N GLU A 116 11.49 -7.58 9.92
CA GLU A 116 10.89 -7.89 11.22
C GLU A 116 9.72 -6.97 11.54
N GLN A 117 9.86 -5.68 11.27
CA GLN A 117 8.78 -4.70 11.46
C GLN A 117 7.60 -4.98 10.51
N TRP A 118 7.87 -5.33 9.26
CA TRP A 118 6.81 -5.75 8.33
C TRP A 118 6.06 -7.00 8.79
N ALA A 119 6.76 -7.97 9.39
CA ALA A 119 6.11 -9.14 9.99
C ALA A 119 5.16 -8.75 11.13
N MET A 120 5.57 -7.83 11.99
CA MET A 120 4.74 -7.31 13.08
C MET A 120 3.52 -6.52 12.56
N ILE A 121 3.71 -5.71 11.50
CA ILE A 121 2.63 -4.99 10.84
C ILE A 121 1.62 -5.97 10.23
N ALA A 122 2.09 -7.02 9.55
CA ALA A 122 1.25 -8.05 8.96
C ALA A 122 0.42 -8.80 10.03
N GLU A 123 1.03 -9.14 11.16
CA GLU A 123 0.35 -9.77 12.30
C GLU A 123 -0.72 -8.84 12.91
N ALA A 124 -0.39 -7.57 13.09
CA ALA A 124 -1.33 -6.57 13.60
C ALA A 124 -2.55 -6.40 12.68
N LEU A 125 -2.32 -6.31 11.36
CA LEU A 125 -3.39 -6.22 10.36
C LEU A 125 -4.28 -7.47 10.37
N ALA A 126 -3.69 -8.65 10.43
CA ALA A 126 -4.44 -9.92 10.51
C ALA A 126 -5.28 -10.00 11.77
N SER A 127 -4.76 -9.53 12.91
CA SER A 127 -5.43 -9.61 14.20
C SER A 127 -6.52 -8.56 14.39
N SER A 128 -6.28 -7.33 13.92
CA SER A 128 -7.24 -6.23 14.05
C SER A 128 -8.34 -6.25 13.00
N GLY A 129 -8.08 -6.84 11.84
CA GLY A 129 -8.97 -6.75 10.67
C GLY A 129 -8.95 -5.39 9.98
N THR A 130 -8.02 -4.50 10.33
CA THR A 130 -7.85 -3.19 9.67
C THR A 130 -7.49 -3.38 8.20
N PHE A 131 -8.20 -2.69 7.32
CA PHE A 131 -8.03 -2.86 5.87
C PHE A 131 -6.76 -2.18 5.36
N PRO A 132 -5.81 -2.91 4.75
CA PRO A 132 -4.60 -2.32 4.19
C PRO A 132 -4.80 -1.82 2.76
N ILE A 133 -4.29 -0.61 2.49
CA ILE A 133 -4.09 -0.04 1.16
C ILE A 133 -2.58 0.18 1.01
N ILE A 134 -1.96 -0.47 0.03
CA ILE A 134 -0.51 -0.44 -0.15
C ILE A 134 -0.15 0.30 -1.44
N ASP A 135 0.65 1.34 -1.31
CA ASP A 135 1.19 2.11 -2.44
C ASP A 135 2.62 1.65 -2.73
N SER A 136 2.84 1.13 -3.93
CA SER A 136 4.14 0.65 -4.43
C SER A 136 4.58 1.46 -5.65
N ALA A 137 5.31 2.54 -5.40
CA ALA A 137 5.75 3.45 -6.46
C ALA A 137 7.21 3.24 -6.89
N TYR A 138 8.01 2.51 -6.12
CA TYR A 138 9.47 2.50 -6.26
C TYR A 138 10.08 1.09 -6.20
N GLN A 139 9.31 0.02 -6.36
CA GLN A 139 9.83 -1.35 -6.30
C GLN A 139 11.01 -1.53 -7.26
N GLY A 140 12.11 -2.08 -6.77
CA GLY A 140 13.35 -2.29 -7.51
C GLY A 140 14.36 -1.14 -7.43
N LEU A 141 14.01 -0.01 -6.79
CA LEU A 141 14.88 1.17 -6.65
C LEU A 141 15.50 1.30 -5.25
N GLY A 142 15.07 0.48 -4.29
CA GLY A 142 15.65 0.40 -2.96
C GLY A 142 16.76 -0.64 -2.88
N HIS A 143 16.41 -1.86 -2.48
CA HIS A 143 17.34 -2.98 -2.30
C HIS A 143 17.26 -4.01 -3.44
N GLY A 144 16.20 -3.97 -4.24
CA GLY A 144 15.98 -4.90 -5.35
C GLY A 144 14.50 -5.23 -5.55
N MET A 145 14.17 -5.85 -6.68
CA MET A 145 12.77 -6.15 -7.04
C MET A 145 12.09 -7.08 -6.02
N GLU A 146 12.80 -8.06 -5.49
CA GLU A 146 12.26 -9.02 -4.54
C GLU A 146 12.25 -8.46 -3.12
N GLU A 147 13.34 -7.83 -2.71
CA GLU A 147 13.51 -7.24 -1.38
C GLU A 147 12.49 -6.13 -1.13
N ASP A 148 12.30 -5.26 -2.10
CA ASP A 148 11.37 -4.13 -2.00
C ASP A 148 9.89 -4.56 -1.98
N ALA A 149 9.58 -5.75 -2.50
CA ALA A 149 8.24 -6.32 -2.47
C ALA A 149 7.97 -7.18 -1.21
N ALA A 150 9.00 -7.57 -0.47
CA ALA A 150 8.89 -8.55 0.60
C ALA A 150 7.92 -8.13 1.71
N GLY A 151 7.98 -6.86 2.14
CA GLY A 151 7.08 -6.34 3.18
C GLY A 151 5.61 -6.35 2.75
N MET A 152 5.32 -5.86 1.56
CA MET A 152 3.98 -5.94 0.99
C MET A 152 3.49 -7.38 0.90
N ARG A 153 4.31 -8.31 0.38
CA ARG A 153 3.95 -9.72 0.25
C ARG A 153 3.68 -10.38 1.61
N ALA A 154 4.42 -10.01 2.66
CA ALA A 154 4.16 -10.48 4.01
C ALA A 154 2.76 -10.06 4.51
N VAL A 155 2.37 -8.81 4.26
CA VAL A 155 1.02 -8.34 4.58
C VAL A 155 -0.03 -9.12 3.79
N LEU A 156 0.12 -9.25 2.46
CA LEU A 156 -0.85 -9.93 1.61
C LEU A 156 -1.03 -11.43 1.97
N ALA A 157 0.03 -12.07 2.46
CA ALA A 157 -0.05 -13.45 2.95
C ALA A 157 -0.84 -13.58 4.27
N ALA A 158 -0.91 -12.52 5.06
CA ALA A 158 -1.52 -12.53 6.40
C ALA A 158 -2.98 -12.07 6.42
N VAL A 159 -3.40 -11.23 5.47
CA VAL A 159 -4.74 -10.62 5.47
C VAL A 159 -5.67 -11.25 4.43
N PRO A 160 -7.00 -11.23 4.66
CA PRO A 160 -7.97 -11.74 3.69
C PRO A 160 -8.13 -10.84 2.47
N GLU A 161 -8.02 -9.53 2.65
CA GLU A 161 -8.32 -8.53 1.62
C GLU A 161 -7.34 -7.37 1.67
N ALA A 162 -7.02 -6.78 0.53
CA ALA A 162 -6.16 -5.60 0.41
C ALA A 162 -6.36 -4.88 -0.92
N PHE A 163 -6.02 -3.59 -0.96
CA PHE A 163 -5.84 -2.86 -2.20
C PHE A 163 -4.38 -2.52 -2.42
N ILE A 164 -3.91 -2.66 -3.66
CA ILE A 164 -2.54 -2.37 -4.05
C ILE A 164 -2.54 -1.38 -5.22
N ALA A 165 -1.93 -0.23 -4.99
CA ALA A 165 -1.66 0.76 -6.02
C ALA A 165 -0.20 0.61 -6.48
N TYR A 166 0.00 0.42 -7.78
CA TYR A 166 1.32 0.19 -8.36
C TYR A 166 1.65 1.22 -9.43
N SER A 167 2.86 1.75 -9.39
CA SER A 167 3.37 2.69 -10.40
C SER A 167 4.52 2.08 -11.19
N CYS A 168 4.47 2.20 -12.52
CA CYS A 168 5.57 1.91 -13.42
C CYS A 168 6.31 3.17 -13.86
N ASP A 169 5.96 4.31 -13.30
CA ASP A 169 6.50 5.61 -13.72
C ASP A 169 8.01 5.70 -13.47
N LYS A 170 8.50 5.16 -12.35
CA LYS A 170 9.90 5.30 -11.94
C LYS A 170 10.73 4.06 -12.30
N ASN A 171 10.34 2.90 -11.80
CA ASN A 171 11.12 1.65 -11.97
C ASN A 171 11.18 1.13 -13.40
N PHE A 172 10.14 1.39 -14.23
CA PHE A 172 10.12 1.05 -15.65
C PHE A 172 10.38 2.26 -16.56
N GLY A 173 10.69 3.43 -15.99
CA GLY A 173 10.99 4.63 -16.77
C GLY A 173 9.81 5.21 -17.56
N GLN A 174 8.58 4.83 -17.21
CA GLN A 174 7.35 5.24 -17.90
C GLN A 174 6.71 6.50 -17.29
N TYR A 175 7.54 7.36 -16.73
CA TYR A 175 7.07 8.51 -15.94
C TYR A 175 6.14 9.43 -16.76
N ARG A 176 6.50 9.69 -18.01
CA ARG A 176 5.73 10.55 -18.93
C ARG A 176 4.48 9.85 -19.46
N ASP A 177 4.55 8.54 -19.67
CA ASP A 177 3.48 7.74 -20.28
C ASP A 177 2.34 7.43 -19.29
N ARG A 178 2.55 7.71 -18.01
CA ARG A 178 1.57 7.55 -16.95
C ARG A 178 1.03 6.13 -16.86
N VAL A 179 1.91 5.18 -16.56
CA VAL A 179 1.58 3.74 -16.51
C VAL A 179 1.58 3.24 -15.07
N GLY A 180 0.49 2.62 -14.69
CA GLY A 180 0.32 2.00 -13.39
C GLY A 180 -0.76 0.94 -13.40
N ALA A 181 -0.99 0.32 -12.26
CA ALA A 181 -2.02 -0.68 -12.08
C ALA A 181 -2.63 -0.58 -10.67
N PHE A 182 -3.90 -0.84 -10.58
CA PHE A 182 -4.62 -1.03 -9.33
C PHE A 182 -5.03 -2.51 -9.23
N TYR A 183 -4.74 -3.12 -8.08
CA TYR A 183 -5.10 -4.50 -7.79
C TYR A 183 -5.99 -4.58 -6.55
N VAL A 184 -6.94 -5.48 -6.62
CA VAL A 184 -7.80 -5.89 -5.52
C VAL A 184 -7.43 -7.32 -5.16
N MET A 185 -7.14 -7.56 -3.88
CA MET A 185 -7.11 -8.88 -3.30
C MET A 185 -8.38 -9.06 -2.48
N ALA A 186 -9.18 -10.06 -2.84
CA ALA A 186 -10.41 -10.40 -2.15
C ALA A 186 -10.29 -11.73 -1.39
N GLN A 187 -11.16 -11.95 -0.42
CA GLN A 187 -11.19 -13.20 0.35
C GLN A 187 -11.59 -14.39 -0.54
N ASP A 188 -12.55 -14.17 -1.41
CA ASP A 188 -13.08 -15.15 -2.37
C ASP A 188 -12.97 -14.64 -3.82
N GLN A 189 -13.07 -15.56 -4.80
CA GLN A 189 -13.08 -15.22 -6.23
C GLN A 189 -14.40 -14.60 -6.68
#